data_0fea563f03e5ab83eca6eb59bfb7cbff
#
_entry.id   0fea563f03e5ab83eca6eb59bfb7cbff
#
_cell.length_a   1.000
_cell.length_b   1.000
_cell.length_c   1.000
_cell.angle_alpha   90.00
_cell.angle_beta   90.00
_cell.angle_gamma   90.00
#
_symmetry.space_group_name_H-M   'P 1'
#
loop_
_entity.id
_entity.type
_entity.pdbx_description
1 polymer ?
#
loop_
_entity_poly.entity_id
_entity_poly.type
_entity_poly.pdbx_seq_one_letter_code
_entity_poly.pdbx_strand_id
1 'polypeptide(L)'
;MLRCYLPSLSLIMCVSATLAEERPSVASAKNTPLFETQVRPILKTHCFPCHGEEEKHEAKLDLRLARLIAKGGESGPAIVAGNHANSLLWKKIAANEMPPGEKKLNEKDRRSIAAWIDAGAKTARPEPEAISDDDVTEDERAFWSFQPIRRSAIPPVRQHDRVRSPVDAFLLARLEHDQLSMADDADAVTLLRRVYFELH
;
A
#
# COMPACT_ATOMS: atom_id res chain seq x y z
N MET A 1 66.38 31.54 51.22
CA MET A 1 65.81 32.24 50.06
C MET A 1 65.19 31.22 49.16
N LEU A 2 63.87 30.99 49.37
CA LEU A 2 63.08 29.98 48.60
C LEU A 2 62.19 30.76 47.61
N ARG A 3 62.40 30.53 46.29
CA ARG A 3 61.59 31.08 45.23
C ARG A 3 60.49 30.07 44.87
N CYS A 4 59.22 30.38 45.20
CA CYS A 4 58.08 29.63 44.70
C CYS A 4 57.83 29.97 43.21
N TYR A 5 57.83 28.94 42.39
CA TYR A 5 57.32 28.99 41.01
C TYR A 5 55.83 28.50 41.02
N LEU A 6 54.92 29.31 40.58
CA LEU A 6 53.57 28.97 40.29
C LEU A 6 53.45 28.53 38.79
N PRO A 7 52.86 27.39 38.48
CA PRO A 7 52.53 27.10 37.11
C PRO A 7 51.16 27.69 36.72
N SER A 8 51.16 28.38 35.58
CA SER A 8 50.00 28.92 34.89
C SER A 8 49.08 27.81 34.41
N LEU A 9 47.84 27.79 34.86
CA LEU A 9 46.78 26.87 34.42
C LEU A 9 46.16 27.41 33.14
N SER A 10 46.53 26.87 31.97
CA SER A 10 45.88 27.14 30.69
C SER A 10 44.56 26.35 30.61
N LEU A 11 43.46 27.09 30.66
CA LEU A 11 42.13 26.56 30.48
C LEU A 11 41.86 26.29 28.98
N ILE A 12 41.97 25.02 28.55
CA ILE A 12 41.61 24.60 27.19
C ILE A 12 40.09 24.45 27.16
N MET A 13 39.41 25.42 26.51
CA MET A 13 38.00 25.41 26.22
C MET A 13 37.75 24.44 25.03
N CYS A 14 37.30 23.22 25.36
CA CYS A 14 36.84 22.24 24.35
C CYS A 14 35.47 22.69 23.86
N VAL A 15 35.40 23.29 22.68
CA VAL A 15 34.15 23.58 21.98
C VAL A 15 33.71 22.27 21.32
N SER A 16 32.80 21.56 21.96
CA SER A 16 32.11 20.40 21.37
C SER A 16 31.11 20.91 20.34
N ALA A 17 31.48 20.85 19.06
CA ALA A 17 30.54 21.04 17.97
C ALA A 17 29.65 19.80 17.90
N THR A 18 28.43 19.89 18.43
CA THR A 18 27.37 18.93 18.19
C THR A 18 26.91 19.06 16.75
N LEU A 19 27.35 18.14 15.90
CA LEU A 19 26.73 17.91 14.59
C LEU A 19 25.31 17.41 14.86
N ALA A 20 24.34 18.30 14.67
CA ALA A 20 22.94 17.93 14.63
C ALA A 20 22.73 17.12 13.35
N GLU A 21 22.70 15.80 13.50
CA GLU A 21 22.30 14.87 12.46
C GLU A 21 20.80 15.09 12.22
N GLU A 22 20.46 15.82 11.15
CA GLU A 22 19.09 15.98 10.70
C GLU A 22 18.52 14.61 10.33
N ARG A 23 17.82 14.00 11.27
CA ARG A 23 17.00 12.80 10.98
C ARG A 23 15.93 13.20 9.97
N PRO A 24 15.84 12.53 8.81
CA PRO A 24 14.76 12.80 7.88
C PRO A 24 13.42 12.60 8.59
N SER A 25 12.58 13.60 8.54
CA SER A 25 11.25 13.64 9.14
C SER A 25 10.41 12.44 8.66
N VAL A 26 10.06 11.55 9.55
CA VAL A 26 9.21 10.36 9.31
C VAL A 26 7.74 10.75 9.02
N ALA A 27 7.41 12.04 9.03
CA ALA A 27 6.04 12.54 8.86
C ALA A 27 5.50 12.41 7.43
N SER A 28 6.33 12.17 6.41
CA SER A 28 5.90 12.10 5.00
C SER A 28 5.45 10.71 4.53
N ALA A 29 5.71 9.63 5.28
CA ALA A 29 5.43 8.26 4.81
C ALA A 29 3.95 7.85 4.90
N LYS A 30 3.11 8.57 5.64
CA LYS A 30 1.70 8.15 5.89
C LYS A 30 0.71 8.48 4.76
N ASN A 31 1.05 9.32 3.79
CA ASN A 31 0.14 9.78 2.73
C ASN A 31 0.66 9.58 1.31
N THR A 32 1.75 8.83 1.13
CA THR A 32 2.26 8.54 -0.22
C THR A 32 1.36 7.52 -0.89
N PRO A 33 0.80 7.82 -2.07
CA PRO A 33 -0.01 6.85 -2.79
C PRO A 33 0.81 5.61 -3.15
N LEU A 34 0.25 4.42 -2.88
CA LEU A 34 0.82 3.16 -3.28
C LEU A 34 0.50 2.90 -4.75
N PHE A 35 1.51 2.50 -5.53
CA PHE A 35 1.34 2.22 -6.95
C PHE A 35 0.24 1.18 -7.18
N GLU A 36 0.33 0.03 -6.51
CA GLU A 36 -0.51 -1.13 -6.75
C GLU A 36 -1.99 -0.89 -6.42
N THR A 37 -2.27 -0.17 -5.34
CA THR A 37 -3.64 -0.02 -4.82
C THR A 37 -4.30 1.30 -5.14
N GLN A 38 -3.53 2.34 -5.48
CA GLN A 38 -4.06 3.68 -5.71
C GLN A 38 -3.76 4.23 -7.10
N VAL A 39 -2.55 4.04 -7.63
CA VAL A 39 -2.17 4.60 -8.93
C VAL A 39 -2.50 3.65 -10.08
N ARG A 40 -2.10 2.38 -9.96
CA ARG A 40 -2.35 1.37 -11.00
C ARG A 40 -3.83 1.21 -11.35
N PRO A 41 -4.80 1.21 -10.42
CA PRO A 41 -6.23 1.20 -10.76
C PRO A 41 -6.67 2.40 -11.59
N ILE A 42 -6.14 3.60 -11.32
CA ILE A 42 -6.41 4.81 -12.12
C ILE A 42 -5.88 4.62 -13.55
N LEU A 43 -4.62 4.19 -13.67
CA LEU A 43 -4.00 3.92 -14.98
C LEU A 43 -4.75 2.82 -15.73
N LYS A 44 -5.18 1.75 -15.03
CA LYS A 44 -5.95 0.66 -15.63
C LYS A 44 -7.27 1.16 -16.23
N THR A 45 -7.99 2.01 -15.51
CA THR A 45 -9.29 2.51 -15.94
C THR A 45 -9.18 3.49 -17.11
N HIS A 46 -8.15 4.33 -17.14
CA HIS A 46 -8.09 5.47 -18.05
C HIS A 46 -7.03 5.37 -19.16
N CYS A 47 -6.01 4.50 -18.97
CA CYS A 47 -4.83 4.50 -19.84
C CYS A 47 -4.53 3.14 -20.45
N PHE A 48 -4.78 2.02 -19.76
CA PHE A 48 -4.45 0.68 -20.24
C PHE A 48 -5.14 0.28 -21.53
N PRO A 49 -6.38 0.69 -21.85
CA PRO A 49 -6.96 0.35 -23.16
C PRO A 49 -6.06 0.66 -24.34
N CYS A 50 -5.27 1.76 -24.28
CA CYS A 50 -4.30 2.11 -25.31
C CYS A 50 -2.84 1.85 -24.94
N HIS A 51 -2.53 1.80 -23.63
CA HIS A 51 -1.15 1.72 -23.13
C HIS A 51 -0.92 0.52 -22.22
N GLY A 52 -1.62 -0.61 -22.44
CA GLY A 52 -1.45 -1.79 -21.58
C GLY A 52 -2.17 -3.05 -22.01
N GLU A 53 -3.36 -2.97 -22.61
CA GLU A 53 -4.19 -4.15 -22.92
C GLU A 53 -4.07 -4.61 -24.38
N GLU A 54 -3.65 -3.72 -25.30
CA GLU A 54 -3.47 -4.07 -26.69
C GLU A 54 -2.07 -4.66 -26.98
N GLU A 55 -1.95 -5.55 -27.96
CA GLU A 55 -0.66 -6.10 -28.39
C GLU A 55 0.34 -5.02 -28.83
N LYS A 56 -0.15 -3.95 -29.46
CA LYS A 56 0.65 -2.78 -29.83
C LYS A 56 0.23 -1.59 -28.99
N HIS A 57 1.05 -1.26 -28.03
CA HIS A 57 0.84 -0.08 -27.21
C HIS A 57 1.05 1.19 -28.01
N GLU A 58 0.12 2.14 -27.92
CA GLU A 58 0.26 3.46 -28.53
C GLU A 58 1.57 4.12 -28.08
N ALA A 59 2.31 4.69 -29.05
CA ALA A 59 3.64 5.29 -28.85
C ALA A 59 4.66 4.35 -28.18
N LYS A 60 4.46 3.03 -28.24
CA LYS A 60 5.27 1.99 -27.56
C LYS A 60 5.38 2.21 -26.06
N LEU A 61 4.42 2.88 -25.46
CA LEU A 61 4.36 3.17 -24.03
C LEU A 61 3.49 2.13 -23.31
N ASP A 62 4.08 1.39 -22.41
CA ASP A 62 3.38 0.46 -21.53
C ASP A 62 3.29 1.04 -20.11
N LEU A 63 2.06 1.18 -19.59
CA LEU A 63 1.79 1.76 -18.28
C LEU A 63 1.45 0.72 -17.20
N ARG A 64 1.57 -0.58 -17.48
CA ARG A 64 1.18 -1.65 -16.55
C ARG A 64 2.11 -1.78 -15.34
N LEU A 65 3.39 -1.45 -15.50
CA LEU A 65 4.40 -1.52 -14.45
C LEU A 65 5.14 -0.19 -14.30
N ALA A 66 5.48 0.18 -13.07
CA ALA A 66 6.19 1.42 -12.77
C ALA A 66 7.54 1.51 -13.49
N ARG A 67 8.29 0.39 -13.60
CA ARG A 67 9.54 0.33 -14.36
C ARG A 67 9.37 0.59 -15.85
N LEU A 68 8.25 0.15 -16.44
CA LEU A 68 7.96 0.40 -17.84
C LEU A 68 7.53 1.85 -18.07
N ILE A 69 6.79 2.44 -17.13
CA ILE A 69 6.48 3.86 -17.13
C ILE A 69 7.77 4.69 -17.06
N ALA A 70 8.71 4.30 -16.19
CA ALA A 70 10.01 4.96 -16.08
C ALA A 70 10.86 4.78 -17.34
N LYS A 71 10.83 3.60 -17.98
CA LYS A 71 11.47 3.35 -19.27
C LYS A 71 10.87 4.24 -20.36
N GLY A 72 9.52 4.38 -20.37
CA GLY A 72 8.76 5.16 -21.34
C GLY A 72 8.61 4.52 -22.70
N GLY A 73 8.20 5.31 -23.68
CA GLY A 73 7.94 4.89 -25.06
C GLY A 73 8.78 5.65 -26.09
N GLU A 74 8.20 5.92 -27.27
CA GLU A 74 8.89 6.61 -28.39
C GLU A 74 9.40 8.01 -28.03
N SER A 75 8.73 8.70 -27.10
CA SER A 75 9.11 10.04 -26.64
C SER A 75 10.09 10.02 -25.46
N GLY A 76 10.64 8.85 -25.10
CA GLY A 76 11.52 8.66 -23.96
C GLY A 76 10.77 8.38 -22.67
N PRO A 77 11.42 8.58 -21.49
CA PRO A 77 10.84 8.31 -20.19
C PRO A 77 9.51 9.04 -19.96
N ALA A 78 8.49 8.31 -19.50
CA ALA A 78 7.19 8.90 -19.23
C ALA A 78 7.15 9.65 -17.89
N ILE A 79 8.03 9.30 -16.95
CA ILE A 79 8.15 9.94 -15.65
C ILE A 79 9.61 10.29 -15.31
N VAL A 80 9.76 11.33 -14.52
CA VAL A 80 10.99 11.71 -13.82
C VAL A 80 10.71 11.50 -12.33
N ALA A 81 11.28 10.45 -11.75
CA ALA A 81 11.06 10.11 -10.35
C ALA A 81 11.43 11.28 -9.44
N GLY A 82 10.54 11.64 -8.52
CA GLY A 82 10.70 12.80 -7.64
C GLY A 82 10.28 14.14 -8.24
N ASN A 83 9.77 14.17 -9.50
CA ASN A 83 9.39 15.45 -10.13
C ASN A 83 8.25 15.25 -11.16
N HIS A 84 7.00 15.37 -10.69
CA HIS A 84 5.84 15.25 -11.58
C HIS A 84 5.81 16.35 -12.64
N ALA A 85 6.19 17.58 -12.30
CA ALA A 85 6.12 18.72 -13.24
C ALA A 85 7.01 18.51 -14.47
N ASN A 86 8.12 17.79 -14.36
CA ASN A 86 8.99 17.44 -15.45
C ASN A 86 8.63 16.12 -16.15
N SER A 87 7.71 15.35 -15.60
CA SER A 87 7.24 14.07 -16.12
C SER A 87 6.33 14.25 -17.33
N LEU A 88 6.62 13.57 -18.45
CA LEU A 88 5.82 13.65 -19.68
C LEU A 88 4.38 13.17 -19.46
N LEU A 89 4.21 12.07 -18.70
CA LEU A 89 2.90 11.55 -18.32
C LEU A 89 2.05 12.63 -17.64
N TRP A 90 2.63 13.34 -16.67
CA TRP A 90 1.92 14.42 -15.97
C TRP A 90 1.57 15.58 -16.91
N LYS A 91 2.51 16.01 -17.74
CA LYS A 91 2.28 17.11 -18.70
C LYS A 91 1.09 16.82 -19.61
N LYS A 92 0.99 15.59 -20.12
CA LYS A 92 -0.13 15.16 -20.96
C LYS A 92 -1.46 15.11 -20.21
N ILE A 93 -1.46 14.66 -18.97
CA ILE A 93 -2.65 14.64 -18.09
C ILE A 93 -3.08 16.08 -17.73
N ALA A 94 -2.15 16.93 -17.32
CA ALA A 94 -2.40 18.29 -16.91
C ALA A 94 -2.94 19.16 -18.05
N ALA A 95 -2.41 18.96 -19.27
CA ALA A 95 -2.89 19.63 -20.48
C ALA A 95 -4.23 19.07 -21.03
N ASN A 96 -4.81 18.04 -20.38
CA ASN A 96 -5.98 17.30 -20.87
C ASN A 96 -5.78 16.66 -22.26
N GLU A 97 -4.55 16.44 -22.68
CA GLU A 97 -4.26 15.71 -23.91
C GLU A 97 -4.51 14.20 -23.75
N MET A 98 -4.21 13.67 -22.53
CA MET A 98 -4.45 12.27 -22.18
C MET A 98 -5.34 12.15 -20.93
N PRO A 99 -6.25 11.15 -20.90
CA PRO A 99 -6.67 10.30 -22.03
C PRO A 99 -7.39 11.09 -23.14
N PRO A 100 -7.41 10.57 -24.38
CA PRO A 100 -8.17 11.20 -25.47
C PRO A 100 -9.68 11.13 -25.18
N GLY A 101 -10.47 11.96 -25.88
CA GLY A 101 -11.93 12.01 -25.69
C GLY A 101 -12.37 12.81 -24.47
N GLU A 102 -13.65 12.65 -24.07
CA GLU A 102 -14.29 13.49 -23.05
C GLU A 102 -14.01 13.04 -21.61
N LYS A 103 -13.75 11.75 -21.39
CA LYS A 103 -13.50 11.19 -20.05
C LYS A 103 -12.10 11.53 -19.57
N LYS A 104 -11.97 12.66 -18.90
CA LYS A 104 -10.70 13.08 -18.29
C LYS A 104 -10.59 12.58 -16.84
N LEU A 105 -9.36 12.54 -16.32
CA LEU A 105 -9.13 12.23 -14.91
C LEU A 105 -9.71 13.32 -14.02
N ASN A 106 -10.34 12.93 -12.93
CA ASN A 106 -10.76 13.86 -11.90
C ASN A 106 -9.54 14.39 -11.11
N GLU A 107 -9.76 15.44 -10.33
CA GLU A 107 -8.68 16.13 -9.61
C GLU A 107 -8.03 15.24 -8.54
N LYS A 108 -8.79 14.33 -7.91
CA LYS A 108 -8.25 13.38 -6.92
C LYS A 108 -7.27 12.42 -7.58
N ASP A 109 -7.63 11.85 -8.72
CA ASP A 109 -6.79 10.89 -9.44
C ASP A 109 -5.51 11.55 -9.97
N ARG A 110 -5.63 12.77 -10.48
CA ARG A 110 -4.47 13.58 -10.90
C ARG A 110 -3.50 13.79 -9.74
N ARG A 111 -4.00 14.21 -8.57
CA ARG A 111 -3.17 14.40 -7.37
C ARG A 111 -2.50 13.12 -6.91
N SER A 112 -3.20 11.99 -6.99
CA SER A 112 -2.62 10.69 -6.63
C SER A 112 -1.45 10.32 -7.52
N ILE A 113 -1.56 10.52 -8.83
CA ILE A 113 -0.47 10.26 -9.77
C ILE A 113 0.71 11.22 -9.52
N ALA A 114 0.44 12.52 -9.35
CA ALA A 114 1.48 13.51 -9.09
C ALA A 114 2.24 13.20 -7.79
N ALA A 115 1.52 12.93 -6.71
CA ALA A 115 2.10 12.60 -5.40
C ALA A 115 2.93 11.31 -5.44
N TRP A 116 2.50 10.29 -6.19
CA TRP A 116 3.28 9.07 -6.40
C TRP A 116 4.59 9.34 -7.14
N ILE A 117 4.55 10.12 -8.21
CA ILE A 117 5.76 10.51 -8.97
C ILE A 117 6.72 11.28 -8.05
N ASP A 118 6.22 12.26 -7.29
CA ASP A 118 7.04 13.09 -6.38
C ASP A 118 7.66 12.27 -5.25
N ALA A 119 6.99 11.20 -4.81
CA ALA A 119 7.52 10.25 -3.84
C ALA A 119 8.56 9.28 -4.43
N GLY A 120 8.95 9.49 -5.69
CA GLY A 120 9.97 8.68 -6.38
C GLY A 120 9.43 7.52 -7.20
N ALA A 121 8.13 7.49 -7.48
CA ALA A 121 7.45 6.48 -8.32
C ALA A 121 7.73 5.03 -7.86
N LYS A 122 7.74 4.81 -6.56
CA LYS A 122 8.07 3.52 -5.93
C LYS A 122 6.88 2.57 -5.96
N THR A 123 7.19 1.28 -5.97
CA THR A 123 6.25 0.17 -5.80
C THR A 123 6.38 -0.41 -4.39
N ALA A 124 5.30 -1.02 -3.88
CA ALA A 124 5.32 -1.66 -2.57
C ALA A 124 6.06 -3.02 -2.59
N ARG A 125 6.15 -3.62 -3.77
CA ARG A 125 6.79 -4.92 -4.01
C ARG A 125 7.68 -4.86 -5.26
N PRO A 126 8.71 -5.72 -5.37
CA PRO A 126 9.44 -5.89 -6.62
C PRO A 126 8.49 -6.24 -7.77
N GLU A 127 8.67 -5.62 -8.91
CA GLU A 127 7.87 -5.90 -10.10
C GLU A 127 8.41 -7.14 -10.83
N PRO A 128 7.52 -7.93 -11.49
CA PRO A 128 7.95 -9.08 -12.27
C PRO A 128 8.81 -8.64 -13.46
N GLU A 129 9.80 -9.46 -13.84
CA GLU A 129 10.67 -9.17 -14.98
C GLU A 129 9.92 -9.19 -16.32
N ALA A 130 8.98 -10.11 -16.48
CA ALA A 130 8.09 -10.21 -17.63
C ALA A 130 6.65 -9.90 -17.22
N ILE A 131 5.88 -9.33 -18.12
CA ILE A 131 4.42 -9.28 -18.00
C ILE A 131 3.91 -10.51 -18.75
N SER A 132 3.46 -11.51 -18.03
CA SER A 132 2.60 -12.54 -18.59
C SER A 132 1.25 -12.43 -17.92
N ASP A 133 0.20 -12.52 -18.70
CA ASP A 133 -1.17 -12.53 -18.16
C ASP A 133 -1.46 -13.83 -17.39
N ASP A 134 -0.59 -14.83 -17.54
CA ASP A 134 -0.72 -16.18 -16.94
C ASP A 134 0.24 -16.46 -15.77
N ASP A 135 1.19 -15.58 -15.50
CA ASP A 135 2.17 -15.82 -14.41
C ASP A 135 1.63 -15.40 -13.06
N VAL A 136 0.93 -16.32 -12.44
CA VAL A 136 0.61 -16.24 -11.00
C VAL A 136 1.89 -16.54 -10.23
N THR A 137 2.40 -15.54 -9.49
CA THR A 137 3.60 -15.68 -8.65
C THR A 137 3.36 -16.70 -7.53
N GLU A 138 4.44 -17.27 -6.97
CA GLU A 138 4.32 -18.19 -5.83
C GLU A 138 3.67 -17.50 -4.61
N ASP A 139 3.93 -16.21 -4.40
CA ASP A 139 3.29 -15.43 -3.33
C ASP A 139 1.77 -15.27 -3.55
N GLU A 140 1.35 -15.05 -4.80
CA GLU A 140 -0.07 -15.00 -5.14
C GLU A 140 -0.72 -16.38 -5.01
N ARG A 141 -0.03 -17.45 -5.39
CA ARG A 141 -0.50 -18.84 -5.17
C ARG A 141 -0.59 -19.17 -3.70
N ALA A 142 0.35 -18.68 -2.88
CA ALA A 142 0.36 -18.90 -1.44
C ALA A 142 -0.70 -18.09 -0.70
N PHE A 143 -1.35 -17.11 -1.37
CA PHE A 143 -2.40 -16.31 -0.73
C PHE A 143 -3.55 -17.21 -0.27
N TRP A 144 -4.04 -16.99 0.92
CA TRP A 144 -4.95 -17.90 1.62
C TRP A 144 -6.20 -18.30 0.83
N SER A 145 -6.77 -17.37 0.02
CA SER A 145 -7.98 -17.63 -0.76
C SER A 145 -7.76 -18.56 -1.96
N PHE A 146 -6.52 -18.73 -2.41
CA PHE A 146 -6.16 -19.64 -3.50
C PHE A 146 -5.62 -20.99 -2.99
N GLN A 147 -5.47 -21.13 -1.67
CA GLN A 147 -5.05 -22.39 -1.10
C GLN A 147 -6.23 -23.38 -1.02
N PRO A 148 -5.97 -24.69 -1.22
CA PRO A 148 -7.00 -25.69 -1.02
C PRO A 148 -7.63 -25.59 0.37
N ILE A 149 -8.95 -25.68 0.44
CA ILE A 149 -9.69 -25.66 1.71
C ILE A 149 -9.21 -26.82 2.57
N ARG A 150 -8.68 -26.53 3.74
CA ARG A 150 -8.27 -27.54 4.73
C ARG A 150 -9.17 -27.45 5.95
N ARG A 151 -9.53 -28.64 6.49
CA ARG A 151 -10.27 -28.70 7.75
C ARG A 151 -9.34 -28.33 8.90
N SER A 152 -9.60 -27.19 9.51
CA SER A 152 -8.86 -26.76 10.70
C SER A 152 -9.19 -27.66 11.90
N ALA A 153 -8.21 -27.90 12.77
CA ALA A 153 -8.46 -28.56 14.05
C ALA A 153 -9.38 -27.68 14.90
N ILE A 154 -10.39 -28.31 15.51
CA ILE A 154 -11.31 -27.61 16.42
C ILE A 154 -10.53 -27.19 17.66
N PRO A 155 -10.49 -25.89 18.02
CA PRO A 155 -9.75 -25.42 19.17
C PRO A 155 -10.40 -25.92 20.47
N PRO A 156 -9.60 -26.24 21.51
CA PRO A 156 -10.14 -26.49 22.83
C PRO A 156 -10.67 -25.18 23.43
N VAL A 157 -11.82 -25.26 24.10
CA VAL A 157 -12.46 -24.12 24.78
C VAL A 157 -12.86 -24.50 26.19
N ARG A 158 -12.98 -23.51 27.08
CA ARG A 158 -13.39 -23.73 28.48
C ARG A 158 -14.89 -23.95 28.61
N GLN A 159 -15.69 -23.25 27.82
CA GLN A 159 -17.16 -23.30 27.86
C GLN A 159 -17.70 -24.36 26.89
N HIS A 160 -17.41 -25.64 27.15
CA HIS A 160 -17.80 -26.75 26.27
C HIS A 160 -19.31 -26.91 26.11
N ASP A 161 -20.07 -26.57 27.16
CA ASP A 161 -21.54 -26.62 27.21
C ASP A 161 -22.19 -25.64 26.21
N ARG A 162 -21.46 -24.62 25.79
CA ARG A 162 -21.92 -23.65 24.80
C ARG A 162 -21.62 -24.07 23.35
N VAL A 163 -20.91 -25.15 23.13
CA VAL A 163 -20.52 -25.64 21.81
C VAL A 163 -21.62 -26.54 21.23
N ARG A 164 -22.37 -26.04 20.27
CA ARG A 164 -23.40 -26.78 19.51
C ARG A 164 -22.87 -27.22 18.13
N SER A 165 -21.90 -26.51 17.60
CA SER A 165 -21.27 -26.77 16.32
C SER A 165 -19.76 -26.48 16.37
N PRO A 166 -18.96 -26.99 15.42
CA PRO A 166 -17.53 -26.63 15.33
C PRO A 166 -17.29 -25.12 15.24
N VAL A 167 -18.19 -24.38 14.61
CA VAL A 167 -18.09 -22.93 14.50
C VAL A 167 -18.12 -22.24 15.86
N ASP A 168 -18.96 -22.76 16.78
CA ASP A 168 -19.05 -22.19 18.13
C ASP A 168 -17.74 -22.32 18.89
N ALA A 169 -17.01 -23.44 18.68
CA ALA A 169 -15.69 -23.61 19.30
C ALA A 169 -14.68 -22.56 18.80
N PHE A 170 -14.67 -22.22 17.51
CA PHE A 170 -13.81 -21.15 16.99
C PHE A 170 -14.20 -19.78 17.52
N LEU A 171 -15.50 -19.48 17.61
CA LEU A 171 -16.00 -18.23 18.18
C LEU A 171 -15.66 -18.12 19.67
N LEU A 172 -15.92 -19.19 20.46
CA LEU A 172 -15.59 -19.22 21.87
C LEU A 172 -14.10 -19.10 22.13
N ALA A 173 -13.25 -19.79 21.37
CA ALA A 173 -11.79 -19.66 21.50
C ALA A 173 -11.34 -18.20 21.29
N ARG A 174 -11.95 -17.48 20.35
CA ARG A 174 -11.65 -16.07 20.15
C ARG A 174 -12.17 -15.20 21.27
N LEU A 175 -13.40 -15.41 21.72
CA LEU A 175 -13.99 -14.68 22.84
C LEU A 175 -13.19 -14.90 24.13
N GLU A 176 -12.82 -16.16 24.43
CA GLU A 176 -12.03 -16.49 25.61
C GLU A 176 -10.62 -15.88 25.58
N HIS A 177 -10.02 -15.79 24.38
CA HIS A 177 -8.74 -15.07 24.21
C HIS A 177 -8.88 -13.59 24.56
N ASP A 178 -10.00 -12.97 24.17
CA ASP A 178 -10.25 -11.54 24.42
C ASP A 178 -10.94 -11.31 25.78
N GLN A 179 -11.02 -12.35 26.65
CA GLN A 179 -11.65 -12.34 27.98
C GLN A 179 -13.13 -12.00 27.94
N LEU A 180 -13.80 -12.35 26.86
CA LEU A 180 -15.24 -12.18 26.64
C LEU A 180 -15.95 -13.53 26.77
N SER A 181 -17.26 -13.49 26.91
CA SER A 181 -18.15 -14.66 26.86
C SER A 181 -19.17 -14.53 25.73
N MET A 182 -19.70 -15.69 25.33
CA MET A 182 -20.81 -15.70 24.40
C MET A 182 -22.06 -15.14 25.10
N ALA A 183 -22.81 -14.29 24.39
CA ALA A 183 -24.08 -13.77 24.87
C ALA A 183 -25.10 -14.91 25.07
N ASP A 184 -26.13 -14.65 25.87
CA ASP A 184 -27.27 -15.56 26.02
C ASP A 184 -28.03 -15.77 24.71
N ASP A 185 -28.73 -16.89 24.64
CA ASP A 185 -29.53 -17.20 23.45
C ASP A 185 -30.63 -16.13 23.26
N ALA A 186 -30.81 -15.70 22.03
CA ALA A 186 -31.87 -14.77 21.71
C ALA A 186 -33.23 -15.47 21.83
N ASP A 187 -34.22 -14.72 22.32
CA ASP A 187 -35.63 -15.19 22.36
C ASP A 187 -36.23 -15.34 20.94
N ALA A 188 -37.33 -16.05 20.86
CA ALA A 188 -37.96 -16.38 19.56
C ALA A 188 -38.42 -15.13 18.78
N VAL A 189 -38.83 -14.08 19.45
CA VAL A 189 -39.25 -12.81 18.79
C VAL A 189 -38.07 -12.08 18.21
N THR A 190 -36.96 -12.04 18.94
CA THR A 190 -35.70 -11.49 18.45
C THR A 190 -35.16 -12.26 17.25
N LEU A 191 -35.22 -13.58 17.31
CA LEU A 191 -34.79 -14.44 16.16
C LEU A 191 -35.70 -14.20 14.94
N LEU A 192 -37.00 -14.20 15.12
CA LEU A 192 -37.96 -13.95 14.04
C LEU A 192 -37.71 -12.58 13.39
N ARG A 193 -37.49 -11.56 14.19
CA ARG A 193 -37.19 -10.21 13.69
C ARG A 193 -35.90 -10.17 12.89
N ARG A 194 -34.84 -10.85 13.34
CA ARG A 194 -33.56 -10.93 12.60
C ARG A 194 -33.74 -11.64 11.26
N VAL A 195 -34.41 -12.78 11.25
CA VAL A 195 -34.68 -13.55 10.02
C VAL A 195 -35.49 -12.70 9.03
N TYR A 196 -36.51 -11.97 9.53
CA TYR A 196 -37.31 -11.10 8.68
C TYR A 196 -36.46 -10.00 8.00
N PHE A 197 -35.57 -9.34 8.74
CA PHE A 197 -34.70 -8.30 8.18
C PHE A 197 -33.61 -8.81 7.26
N GLU A 198 -33.19 -10.07 7.41
CA GLU A 198 -32.17 -10.67 6.52
C GLU A 198 -32.77 -11.19 5.20
N LEU A 199 -34.08 -11.49 5.18
CA LEU A 199 -34.74 -12.08 4.01
C LEU A 199 -35.58 -11.08 3.20
N HIS A 200 -35.80 -9.88 3.70
CA HIS A 200 -36.59 -8.80 3.10
C HIS A 200 -35.83 -7.47 3.15
#